data_c358e2c95956b3bae621f0656a70a42f
#
_entry.id   c358e2c95956b3bae621f0656a70a42f
#
_cell.length_a   1.000
_cell.length_b   1.000
_cell.length_c   1.000
_cell.angle_alpha   90.00
_cell.angle_beta   90.00
_cell.angle_gamma   90.00
#
_symmetry.space_group_name_H-M   'P 1'
#
loop_
_entity.id
_entity.type
_entity.pdbx_description
1 polymer ?
#
loop_
_entity_poly.entity_id
_entity_poly.type
_entity_poly.pdbx_seq_one_letter_code
_entity_poly.pdbx_strand_id
1 'polypeptide(L)'
;MRHGCKLRASPINVFFTSKYGHEVHFSTGCRLVRLSGGLCLCFKMAYHSAKKLDDLRFKDDGLSTLTSQEQEKVEQLVGRNYSAYFRVKSLDPEVPLFRQKHVHYLKRGLHHLSEAYECLDASRPWLCYWILHGLELLNESITPEEISRTADFLRRCQYPSGGFSGGPQQVPHLAPTYAAVCALCILGTKEAYDIIDRPKLKSFLLSRRTAEGAFTMHRDGEVDIRGAYCAVVAAYLTNIVTPDLFEGTAEWITKCQSYEGGFSGEPGLEAHGGYTFCGYAALVLLGRQDLIDNKRLLHWVASRQMRLEGGFQGRTNKLVDGCYSFWQGGIFPLLHTVLGATTDGNSLSNEKWMFDQVALQDYLLMNCQLHHGGLVDKPGKSRDFYHTCYCLSGLSVAQHFVNKNQSNLTIVGGQENHLAPIHPVFNIGVHCAAQALAYFRKQPVL
;
A
#
# COMPACT_ATOMS: atom_id res chain seq x y z
N MET A 1 -31.47 25.46 24.28
CA MET A 1 -30.58 24.53 24.99
C MET A 1 -29.58 24.00 23.98
N ARG A 2 -28.34 24.44 24.09
CA ARG A 2 -27.30 24.08 23.11
C ARG A 2 -26.60 22.80 23.58
N HIS A 3 -26.73 21.71 22.87
CA HIS A 3 -25.91 20.52 23.08
C HIS A 3 -24.66 20.63 22.20
N GLY A 4 -23.56 21.04 22.79
CA GLY A 4 -22.24 21.00 22.19
C GLY A 4 -21.75 19.55 22.11
N CYS A 5 -21.69 19.02 20.89
CA CYS A 5 -21.03 17.76 20.59
C CYS A 5 -19.51 17.98 20.68
N LYS A 6 -18.91 17.59 21.80
CA LYS A 6 -17.44 17.55 21.92
C LYS A 6 -16.95 16.32 21.17
N LEU A 7 -16.45 16.54 19.96
CA LEU A 7 -15.61 15.55 19.27
C LEU A 7 -14.36 15.26 20.12
N ARG A 8 -14.40 14.18 20.88
CA ARG A 8 -13.19 13.57 21.44
C ARG A 8 -12.51 12.81 20.31
N ALA A 9 -11.51 13.40 19.71
CA ALA A 9 -10.52 12.69 18.92
C ALA A 9 -9.78 11.73 19.87
N SER A 10 -10.22 10.49 19.94
CA SER A 10 -9.42 9.43 20.55
C SER A 10 -8.23 9.17 19.64
N PRO A 11 -6.99 9.30 20.13
CA PRO A 11 -5.83 8.94 19.33
C PRO A 11 -5.92 7.44 19.01
N ILE A 12 -5.92 7.08 17.73
CA ILE A 12 -5.67 5.71 17.30
C ILE A 12 -4.20 5.43 17.60
N ASN A 13 -3.94 5.03 18.84
CA ASN A 13 -2.63 4.54 19.24
C ASN A 13 -2.52 3.09 18.76
N VAL A 14 -1.99 2.91 17.55
CA VAL A 14 -1.49 1.61 17.13
C VAL A 14 -0.15 1.41 17.82
N PHE A 15 -0.17 0.81 19.01
CA PHE A 15 1.04 0.46 19.74
C PHE A 15 1.65 -0.77 19.11
N PHE A 16 2.77 -0.61 18.42
CA PHE A 16 3.67 -1.71 18.10
C PHE A 16 4.72 -1.81 19.22
N THR A 17 4.51 -2.70 20.17
CA THR A 17 5.55 -3.06 21.14
C THR A 17 6.20 -4.35 20.69
N SER A 18 7.46 -4.27 20.29
CA SER A 18 8.33 -5.43 20.15
C SER A 18 8.74 -5.90 21.54
N LYS A 19 8.35 -7.13 21.94
CA LYS A 19 8.99 -7.87 23.02
C LYS A 19 9.29 -9.29 22.58
N TYR A 20 10.56 -9.63 22.67
CA TYR A 20 11.08 -10.98 22.46
C TYR A 20 10.68 -11.91 23.62
N GLY A 21 10.35 -13.19 23.27
CA GLY A 21 10.53 -14.35 24.15
C GLY A 21 9.25 -15.08 24.52
N HIS A 22 9.18 -16.30 24.08
CA HIS A 22 8.71 -17.58 24.63
C HIS A 22 7.63 -18.36 23.84
N GLU A 23 7.98 -19.59 23.66
CA GLU A 23 7.33 -20.86 23.27
C GLU A 23 5.85 -20.86 22.83
N VAL A 24 5.61 -21.49 21.70
CA VAL A 24 4.30 -21.70 21.08
C VAL A 24 4.01 -23.18 20.94
N HIS A 25 2.86 -23.61 21.44
CA HIS A 25 2.29 -24.93 21.16
C HIS A 25 1.58 -24.92 19.79
N PHE A 26 1.85 -25.98 19.00
CA PHE A 26 1.33 -26.15 17.64
C PHE A 26 0.10 -27.05 17.60
N SER A 27 -0.91 -26.68 16.78
CA SER A 27 -1.92 -27.61 16.30
C SER A 27 -2.09 -27.54 14.78
N THR A 28 -1.88 -28.69 14.16
CA THR A 28 -2.40 -29.26 12.91
C THR A 28 -2.18 -28.53 11.57
N GLY A 29 -1.33 -29.16 10.74
CA GLY A 29 -1.21 -28.91 9.29
C GLY A 29 0.19 -28.97 8.70
N CYS A 30 1.21 -29.23 9.48
CA CYS A 30 2.59 -29.41 9.01
C CYS A 30 3.02 -30.87 8.99
N ARG A 31 3.56 -31.34 7.85
CA ARG A 31 4.33 -32.59 7.84
C ARG A 31 5.71 -32.34 8.46
N LEU A 32 5.97 -33.01 9.59
CA LEU A 32 7.27 -33.03 10.23
C LEU A 32 8.23 -33.93 9.42
N VAL A 33 9.29 -33.36 8.90
CA VAL A 33 10.48 -34.13 8.45
C VAL A 33 11.52 -34.04 9.55
N ARG A 34 11.78 -35.19 10.20
CA ARG A 34 12.79 -35.32 11.24
C ARG A 34 14.15 -35.50 10.56
N LEU A 35 15.02 -34.51 10.64
CA LEU A 35 16.43 -34.65 10.36
C LEU A 35 17.19 -34.91 11.68
N SER A 36 18.13 -35.81 11.65
CA SER A 36 19.00 -36.18 12.79
C SER A 36 19.84 -34.96 13.19
N GLY A 37 19.40 -34.23 14.21
CA GLY A 37 20.08 -33.05 14.70
C GLY A 37 19.19 -31.90 15.15
N GLY A 38 18.10 -32.18 15.81
CA GLY A 38 17.50 -31.29 16.81
C GLY A 38 16.94 -29.91 16.38
N LEU A 39 16.71 -29.56 15.10
CA LEU A 39 15.99 -28.37 14.70
C LEU A 39 14.75 -28.76 13.87
N CYS A 40 13.56 -28.43 14.37
CA CYS A 40 12.31 -28.59 13.64
C CYS A 40 12.04 -27.33 12.81
N LEU A 41 12.41 -27.34 11.52
CA LEU A 41 12.05 -26.28 10.57
C LEU A 41 10.66 -26.59 9.98
N CYS A 42 9.67 -25.77 10.32
CA CYS A 42 8.36 -25.80 9.69
C CYS A 42 8.43 -25.15 8.30
N PHE A 43 8.62 -25.97 7.26
CA PHE A 43 8.46 -25.48 5.88
C PHE A 43 6.98 -25.39 5.53
N LYS A 44 6.45 -24.17 5.30
CA LYS A 44 5.19 -24.01 4.55
C LYS A 44 5.50 -24.28 3.08
N MET A 45 4.96 -25.37 2.56
CA MET A 45 5.06 -25.67 1.12
C MET A 45 4.39 -24.57 0.32
N ALA A 46 4.99 -24.17 -0.80
CA ALA A 46 4.40 -23.24 -1.74
C ALA A 46 2.95 -23.66 -2.08
N TYR A 47 2.05 -22.68 -2.16
CA TYR A 47 0.62 -22.88 -2.36
C TYR A 47 0.28 -23.69 -3.62
N HIS A 48 1.10 -23.56 -4.64
CA HIS A 48 0.87 -24.14 -5.97
C HIS A 48 1.71 -25.40 -6.21
N SER A 49 1.15 -26.58 -6.00
CA SER A 49 1.68 -27.79 -6.62
C SER A 49 1.17 -27.86 -8.08
N ALA A 50 1.99 -28.40 -9.00
CA ALA A 50 1.66 -28.52 -10.42
C ALA A 50 0.26 -29.16 -10.69
N LYS A 51 -0.21 -30.04 -9.81
CA LYS A 51 -1.51 -30.72 -9.91
C LYS A 51 -2.70 -29.82 -9.51
N LYS A 52 -2.47 -28.72 -8.76
CA LYS A 52 -3.50 -27.75 -8.37
C LYS A 52 -3.67 -26.59 -9.35
N LEU A 53 -2.68 -26.31 -10.19
CA LEU A 53 -2.75 -25.18 -11.13
C LEU A 53 -3.90 -25.32 -12.12
N ASP A 54 -4.17 -26.51 -12.63
CA ASP A 54 -5.27 -26.72 -13.59
C ASP A 54 -6.65 -26.57 -12.96
N ASP A 55 -6.79 -26.91 -11.64
CA ASP A 55 -8.04 -26.72 -10.90
C ASP A 55 -8.32 -25.25 -10.59
N LEU A 56 -7.29 -24.42 -10.59
CA LEU A 56 -7.38 -22.99 -10.26
C LEU A 56 -7.60 -22.12 -11.50
N ARG A 57 -7.39 -22.66 -12.71
CA ARG A 57 -7.59 -21.92 -13.95
C ARG A 57 -9.01 -21.38 -14.07
N PHE A 58 -9.11 -20.22 -14.71
CA PHE A 58 -10.39 -19.68 -15.15
C PHE A 58 -11.06 -20.70 -16.09
N LYS A 59 -12.33 -20.94 -15.84
CA LYS A 59 -13.17 -21.78 -16.71
C LYS A 59 -14.21 -20.88 -17.35
N ASP A 60 -14.10 -20.76 -18.66
CA ASP A 60 -15.11 -20.14 -19.49
C ASP A 60 -16.37 -21.02 -19.46
N ASP A 61 -17.54 -20.42 -19.40
CA ASP A 61 -18.84 -21.08 -19.48
C ASP A 61 -19.28 -21.37 -20.93
N GLY A 62 -18.33 -21.36 -21.85
CA GLY A 62 -18.52 -21.60 -23.29
C GLY A 62 -18.68 -20.33 -24.13
N LEU A 63 -18.60 -19.15 -23.49
CA LEU A 63 -18.66 -17.86 -24.16
C LEU A 63 -17.30 -17.14 -24.10
N SER A 64 -16.47 -17.34 -25.13
CA SER A 64 -15.17 -16.66 -25.23
C SER A 64 -15.35 -15.16 -25.51
N THR A 65 -14.75 -14.33 -24.67
CA THR A 65 -14.70 -12.86 -24.79
C THR A 65 -13.25 -12.38 -24.88
N LEU A 66 -13.01 -11.13 -25.28
CA LEU A 66 -11.67 -10.56 -25.23
C LEU A 66 -11.09 -10.60 -23.80
N THR A 67 -11.93 -10.36 -22.80
CA THR A 67 -11.53 -10.42 -21.38
C THR A 67 -11.09 -11.82 -20.98
N SER A 68 -11.87 -12.88 -21.33
CA SER A 68 -11.50 -14.27 -21.02
C SER A 68 -10.24 -14.71 -21.73
N GLN A 69 -10.04 -14.30 -23.00
CA GLN A 69 -8.83 -14.61 -23.78
C GLN A 69 -7.57 -13.94 -23.17
N GLU A 70 -7.68 -12.70 -22.72
CA GLU A 70 -6.56 -12.02 -22.04
C GLU A 70 -6.25 -12.67 -20.68
N GLN A 71 -7.27 -13.06 -19.91
CA GLN A 71 -7.10 -13.79 -18.66
C GLN A 71 -6.37 -15.13 -18.89
N GLU A 72 -6.79 -15.90 -19.91
CA GLU A 72 -6.15 -17.16 -20.26
C GLU A 72 -4.67 -16.99 -20.61
N LYS A 73 -4.32 -15.96 -21.40
CA LYS A 73 -2.92 -15.66 -21.73
C LYS A 73 -2.09 -15.36 -20.50
N VAL A 74 -2.63 -14.57 -19.54
CA VAL A 74 -1.94 -14.25 -18.29
C VAL A 74 -1.76 -15.50 -17.44
N GLU A 75 -2.80 -16.31 -17.26
CA GLU A 75 -2.73 -17.59 -16.53
C GLU A 75 -1.70 -18.56 -17.15
N GLN A 76 -1.59 -18.61 -18.47
CA GLN A 76 -0.57 -19.41 -19.15
C GLN A 76 0.85 -18.94 -18.81
N LEU A 77 1.10 -17.62 -18.78
CA LEU A 77 2.41 -17.07 -18.44
C LEU A 77 2.76 -17.32 -16.98
N VAL A 78 1.84 -17.00 -16.05
CA VAL A 78 2.00 -17.20 -14.61
C VAL A 78 2.18 -18.68 -14.29
N GLY A 79 1.34 -19.55 -14.87
CA GLY A 79 1.43 -21.00 -14.68
C GLY A 79 2.75 -21.60 -15.18
N ARG A 80 3.33 -21.06 -16.29
CA ARG A 80 4.67 -21.48 -16.76
C ARG A 80 5.74 -21.11 -15.73
N ASN A 81 5.70 -19.91 -15.16
CA ASN A 81 6.67 -19.48 -14.14
C ASN A 81 6.58 -20.36 -12.90
N TYR A 82 5.37 -20.63 -12.39
CA TYR A 82 5.16 -21.55 -11.28
C TYR A 82 5.67 -22.95 -11.59
N SER A 83 5.32 -23.49 -12.77
CA SER A 83 5.76 -24.83 -13.19
C SER A 83 7.27 -24.93 -13.35
N ALA A 84 7.91 -23.92 -13.94
CA ALA A 84 9.36 -23.87 -14.08
C ALA A 84 10.04 -23.85 -12.70
N TYR A 85 9.53 -23.04 -11.78
CA TYR A 85 10.03 -22.96 -10.43
C TYR A 85 9.94 -24.31 -9.70
N PHE A 86 8.77 -24.95 -9.70
CA PHE A 86 8.57 -26.25 -9.01
C PHE A 86 9.37 -27.40 -9.62
N ARG A 87 9.69 -27.38 -10.93
CA ARG A 87 10.53 -28.39 -11.58
C ARG A 87 12.00 -28.31 -11.14
N VAL A 88 12.52 -27.10 -10.97
CA VAL A 88 13.91 -26.88 -10.57
C VAL A 88 14.11 -27.18 -9.08
N LYS A 89 13.07 -27.06 -8.27
CA LYS A 89 13.13 -27.09 -6.81
C LYS A 89 12.75 -28.38 -6.11
N SER A 90 12.85 -29.51 -6.80
CA SER A 90 12.89 -30.81 -6.07
C SER A 90 14.07 -30.91 -5.10
N LEU A 91 15.05 -30.00 -5.16
CA LEU A 91 16.30 -29.99 -4.41
C LEU A 91 16.50 -28.80 -3.46
N ASP A 92 15.79 -27.67 -3.65
CA ASP A 92 15.89 -26.49 -2.77
C ASP A 92 14.61 -25.62 -2.84
N PRO A 93 13.86 -25.48 -1.73
CA PRO A 93 12.52 -24.85 -1.71
C PRO A 93 12.52 -23.32 -1.62
N GLU A 94 13.64 -22.61 -1.64
CA GLU A 94 13.65 -21.17 -1.39
C GLU A 94 13.33 -20.32 -2.64
N VAL A 95 12.36 -19.41 -2.51
CA VAL A 95 12.02 -18.36 -3.50
C VAL A 95 12.70 -17.08 -3.03
N PRO A 96 13.88 -16.69 -3.55
CA PRO A 96 14.58 -15.54 -3.05
C PRO A 96 13.97 -14.22 -3.53
N LEU A 97 13.88 -13.24 -2.64
CA LEU A 97 13.75 -11.83 -3.01
C LEU A 97 15.10 -11.34 -3.54
N PHE A 98 15.15 -10.80 -4.75
CA PHE A 98 16.39 -10.27 -5.33
C PHE A 98 16.79 -8.93 -4.71
N ARG A 99 16.83 -8.89 -3.37
CA ARG A 99 17.00 -7.69 -2.53
C ARG A 99 18.07 -6.74 -3.06
N GLN A 100 19.31 -7.21 -3.20
CA GLN A 100 20.43 -6.36 -3.62
C GLN A 100 20.26 -5.78 -5.04
N LYS A 101 19.59 -6.53 -5.92
CA LYS A 101 19.28 -6.04 -7.27
C LYS A 101 18.18 -4.97 -7.26
N HIS A 102 17.19 -5.10 -6.38
CA HIS A 102 16.17 -4.07 -6.19
C HIS A 102 16.77 -2.81 -5.56
N VAL A 103 17.63 -2.96 -4.55
CA VAL A 103 18.37 -1.85 -3.94
C VAL A 103 19.21 -1.12 -5.00
N HIS A 104 19.97 -1.84 -5.81
CA HIS A 104 20.77 -1.23 -6.88
C HIS A 104 19.89 -0.46 -7.88
N TYR A 105 18.77 -1.04 -8.31
CA TYR A 105 17.83 -0.38 -9.21
C TYR A 105 17.27 0.92 -8.62
N LEU A 106 16.84 0.89 -7.35
CA LEU A 106 16.27 2.04 -6.65
C LEU A 106 17.34 3.14 -6.41
N LYS A 107 18.53 2.78 -5.90
CA LYS A 107 19.62 3.74 -5.69
C LYS A 107 20.04 4.42 -6.98
N ARG A 108 20.16 3.66 -8.08
CA ARG A 108 20.43 4.27 -9.39
C ARG A 108 19.39 5.33 -9.76
N GLY A 109 18.10 5.10 -9.45
CA GLY A 109 17.01 6.04 -9.72
C GLY A 109 17.12 7.36 -8.95
N LEU A 110 17.74 7.38 -7.76
CA LEU A 110 18.02 8.62 -7.01
C LEU A 110 19.08 9.49 -7.68
N HIS A 111 19.94 8.91 -8.51
CA HIS A 111 21.05 9.61 -9.15
C HIS A 111 20.78 9.94 -10.60
N HIS A 112 20.13 9.02 -11.32
CA HIS A 112 19.94 9.17 -12.76
C HIS A 112 18.64 8.47 -13.20
N LEU A 113 17.81 9.24 -13.91
CA LEU A 113 16.61 8.74 -14.59
C LEU A 113 16.89 8.68 -16.09
N SER A 114 16.43 7.62 -16.75
CA SER A 114 16.48 7.52 -18.21
C SER A 114 15.42 8.42 -18.85
N GLU A 115 15.58 8.73 -20.14
CA GLU A 115 14.62 9.49 -20.95
C GLU A 115 13.18 8.93 -20.88
N ALA A 116 13.01 7.63 -20.64
CA ALA A 116 11.69 7.01 -20.46
C ALA A 116 10.86 7.63 -19.31
N TYR A 117 11.51 8.37 -18.39
CA TYR A 117 10.83 9.05 -17.29
C TYR A 117 10.44 10.50 -17.58
N GLU A 118 10.70 11.03 -18.79
CA GLU A 118 10.24 12.36 -19.20
C GLU A 118 8.72 12.49 -19.13
N CYS A 119 7.99 11.40 -19.39
CA CYS A 119 6.53 11.36 -19.24
C CYS A 119 6.05 11.61 -17.79
N LEU A 120 6.94 11.53 -16.80
CA LEU A 120 6.66 11.82 -15.39
C LEU A 120 7.26 13.16 -14.92
N ASP A 121 7.58 14.08 -15.84
CA ASP A 121 8.14 15.39 -15.47
C ASP A 121 7.20 16.20 -14.55
N ALA A 122 5.89 16.05 -14.68
CA ALA A 122 4.90 16.63 -13.77
C ALA A 122 4.60 15.75 -12.53
N SER A 123 5.43 14.75 -12.23
CA SER A 123 5.21 13.78 -11.14
C SER A 123 6.50 13.42 -10.41
N ARG A 124 7.55 14.24 -10.46
CA ARG A 124 8.86 13.92 -9.91
C ARG A 124 8.88 13.66 -8.39
N PRO A 125 8.09 14.33 -7.52
CA PRO A 125 7.98 13.93 -6.12
C PRO A 125 7.50 12.49 -5.92
N TRP A 126 6.71 11.94 -6.85
CA TRP A 126 6.34 10.52 -6.83
C TRP A 126 7.54 9.60 -7.02
N LEU A 127 8.48 9.95 -7.92
CA LEU A 127 9.73 9.21 -8.09
C LEU A 127 10.55 9.20 -6.80
N CYS A 128 10.67 10.37 -6.13
CA CYS A 128 11.31 10.43 -4.81
C CYS A 128 10.63 9.49 -3.81
N TYR A 129 9.29 9.56 -3.69
CA TYR A 129 8.54 8.75 -2.75
C TYR A 129 8.66 7.25 -3.06
N TRP A 130 8.41 6.82 -4.31
CA TRP A 130 8.48 5.39 -4.66
C TRP A 130 9.86 4.79 -4.41
N ILE A 131 10.92 5.52 -4.74
CA ILE A 131 12.31 5.07 -4.56
C ILE A 131 12.65 5.01 -3.07
N LEU A 132 12.38 6.07 -2.32
CA LEU A 132 12.70 6.14 -0.89
C LEU A 132 11.93 5.09 -0.10
N HIS A 133 10.62 4.93 -0.37
CA HIS A 133 9.82 3.93 0.31
C HIS A 133 10.24 2.50 -0.04
N GLY A 134 10.60 2.25 -1.31
CA GLY A 134 11.16 0.96 -1.71
C GLY A 134 12.47 0.62 -0.99
N LEU A 135 13.38 1.59 -0.81
CA LEU A 135 14.61 1.42 -0.04
C LEU A 135 14.34 1.18 1.44
N GLU A 136 13.41 1.95 2.03
CA GLU A 136 12.96 1.77 3.41
C GLU A 136 12.45 0.34 3.66
N LEU A 137 11.58 -0.17 2.79
CA LEU A 137 11.05 -1.54 2.86
C LEU A 137 12.15 -2.60 2.80
N LEU A 138 13.18 -2.36 2.02
CA LEU A 138 14.35 -3.23 1.89
C LEU A 138 15.35 -3.07 3.05
N ASN A 139 15.05 -2.26 4.07
CA ASN A 139 15.95 -1.90 5.18
C ASN A 139 17.29 -1.32 4.69
N GLU A 140 17.26 -0.57 3.60
CA GLU A 140 18.44 0.06 3.04
C GLU A 140 18.51 1.53 3.40
N SER A 141 19.64 1.95 3.95
CA SER A 141 19.89 3.35 4.28
C SER A 141 20.37 4.14 3.06
N ILE A 142 20.07 5.44 3.06
CA ILE A 142 20.59 6.43 2.12
C ILE A 142 21.58 7.34 2.83
N THR A 143 22.52 7.88 2.10
CA THR A 143 23.58 8.74 2.67
C THR A 143 23.04 10.12 3.08
N PRO A 144 23.70 10.83 4.02
CA PRO A 144 23.33 12.20 4.36
C PRO A 144 23.28 13.13 3.14
N GLU A 145 24.17 12.94 2.17
CA GLU A 145 24.22 13.71 0.93
C GLU A 145 22.98 13.44 0.06
N GLU A 146 22.54 12.18 -0.04
CA GLU A 146 21.33 11.81 -0.76
C GLU A 146 20.08 12.38 -0.06
N ILE A 147 20.04 12.37 1.27
CA ILE A 147 18.98 12.99 2.06
C ILE A 147 18.89 14.48 1.76
N SER A 148 19.98 15.23 1.93
CA SER A 148 20.00 16.68 1.72
C SER A 148 19.69 17.07 0.28
N ARG A 149 20.21 16.33 -0.71
CA ARG A 149 19.92 16.58 -2.12
C ARG A 149 18.46 16.34 -2.48
N THR A 150 17.87 15.26 -1.96
CA THR A 150 16.44 14.94 -2.20
C THR A 150 15.54 15.96 -1.50
N ALA A 151 15.86 16.33 -0.26
CA ALA A 151 15.16 17.37 0.48
C ALA A 151 15.20 18.71 -0.25
N ASP A 152 16.37 19.13 -0.75
CA ASP A 152 16.50 20.37 -1.52
C ASP A 152 15.71 20.34 -2.83
N PHE A 153 15.67 19.21 -3.53
CA PHE A 153 14.83 19.06 -4.72
C PHE A 153 13.34 19.23 -4.35
N LEU A 154 12.86 18.58 -3.30
CA LEU A 154 11.47 18.70 -2.85
C LEU A 154 11.14 20.12 -2.35
N ARG A 155 12.11 20.83 -1.71
CA ARG A 155 11.96 22.25 -1.36
C ARG A 155 11.66 23.10 -2.60
N ARG A 156 12.36 22.86 -3.71
CA ARG A 156 12.12 23.58 -4.97
C ARG A 156 10.81 23.24 -5.65
N CYS A 157 10.21 22.09 -5.31
CA CYS A 157 8.86 21.71 -5.76
C CYS A 157 7.75 22.36 -4.92
N GLN A 158 8.06 22.91 -3.74
CA GLN A 158 7.05 23.60 -2.93
C GLN A 158 6.65 24.91 -3.58
N TYR A 159 5.35 25.10 -3.78
CA TYR A 159 4.83 26.29 -4.43
C TYR A 159 4.73 27.46 -3.44
N PRO A 160 4.99 28.72 -3.87
CA PRO A 160 4.99 29.88 -2.97
C PRO A 160 3.70 30.10 -2.17
N SER A 161 2.52 29.74 -2.72
CA SER A 161 1.24 29.81 -2.04
C SER A 161 0.84 28.53 -1.29
N GLY A 162 1.69 27.51 -1.29
CA GLY A 162 1.47 26.23 -0.60
C GLY A 162 1.23 25.05 -1.52
N GLY A 163 1.35 23.85 -0.94
CA GLY A 163 1.34 22.60 -1.68
C GLY A 163 2.64 22.34 -2.44
N PHE A 164 2.72 21.20 -3.09
CA PHE A 164 3.87 20.80 -3.91
C PHE A 164 3.42 20.54 -5.34
N SER A 165 4.29 20.89 -6.27
CA SER A 165 4.11 20.67 -7.71
C SER A 165 4.85 19.42 -8.18
N GLY A 166 4.59 18.98 -9.41
CA GLY A 166 5.28 17.84 -10.04
C GLY A 166 6.75 18.06 -10.32
N GLY A 167 7.19 19.31 -10.32
CA GLY A 167 8.58 19.74 -10.47
C GLY A 167 8.73 21.22 -10.15
N PRO A 168 9.96 21.75 -10.03
CA PRO A 168 10.21 23.18 -9.82
C PRO A 168 9.49 24.04 -10.86
N GLN A 169 8.88 25.16 -10.41
CA GLN A 169 8.15 26.13 -11.23
C GLN A 169 6.84 25.62 -11.86
N GLN A 170 6.40 24.41 -11.55
CA GLN A 170 5.08 23.90 -11.95
C GLN A 170 3.99 24.31 -10.95
N VAL A 171 2.72 24.14 -11.32
CA VAL A 171 1.58 24.46 -10.44
C VAL A 171 1.40 23.39 -9.35
N PRO A 172 0.92 23.77 -8.15
CA PRO A 172 0.73 22.82 -7.06
C PRO A 172 -0.45 21.88 -7.35
N HIS A 173 -0.29 20.62 -6.93
CA HIS A 173 -1.23 19.53 -7.19
C HIS A 173 -1.27 18.59 -5.99
N LEU A 174 -2.45 18.06 -5.62
CA LEU A 174 -2.61 17.23 -4.42
C LEU A 174 -1.79 15.93 -4.46
N ALA A 175 -1.67 15.30 -5.62
CA ALA A 175 -0.91 14.05 -5.73
C ALA A 175 0.60 14.26 -5.50
N PRO A 176 1.31 15.17 -6.17
CA PRO A 176 2.69 15.52 -5.81
C PRO A 176 2.83 16.05 -4.37
N THR A 177 1.80 16.71 -3.82
CA THR A 177 1.80 17.17 -2.42
C THR A 177 1.84 15.98 -1.46
N TYR A 178 0.98 14.97 -1.65
CA TYR A 178 1.05 13.72 -0.89
C TYR A 178 2.42 13.07 -1.01
N ALA A 179 2.92 12.90 -2.24
CA ALA A 179 4.19 12.23 -2.50
C ALA A 179 5.37 12.98 -1.84
N ALA A 180 5.40 14.32 -1.94
CA ALA A 180 6.45 15.13 -1.33
C ALA A 180 6.40 15.06 0.21
N VAL A 181 5.22 15.19 0.81
CA VAL A 181 5.07 15.09 2.28
C VAL A 181 5.51 13.71 2.77
N CYS A 182 5.08 12.63 2.12
CA CYS A 182 5.49 11.26 2.47
C CYS A 182 7.00 11.06 2.30
N ALA A 183 7.59 11.53 1.18
CA ALA A 183 9.03 11.46 0.95
C ALA A 183 9.83 12.20 2.02
N LEU A 184 9.42 13.42 2.39
CA LEU A 184 10.03 14.21 3.46
C LEU A 184 9.90 13.51 4.84
N CYS A 185 8.77 12.83 5.08
CA CYS A 185 8.57 12.02 6.28
C CYS A 185 9.50 10.78 6.31
N ILE A 186 9.75 10.15 5.17
CA ILE A 186 10.70 9.02 5.06
C ILE A 186 12.14 9.48 5.28
N LEU A 187 12.54 10.64 4.74
CA LEU A 187 13.87 11.22 5.00
C LEU A 187 14.13 11.44 6.50
N GLY A 188 13.11 11.75 7.28
CA GLY A 188 13.11 11.66 8.74
C GLY A 188 14.01 12.67 9.46
N THR A 189 14.56 13.67 8.78
CA THR A 189 15.44 14.68 9.38
C THR A 189 14.68 15.97 9.70
N LYS A 190 15.21 16.73 10.67
CA LYS A 190 14.67 18.07 10.98
C LYS A 190 14.68 18.97 9.75
N GLU A 191 15.75 18.91 8.94
CA GLU A 191 15.86 19.66 7.69
C GLU A 191 14.73 19.33 6.73
N ALA A 192 14.41 18.04 6.54
CA ALA A 192 13.33 17.59 5.68
C ALA A 192 11.95 18.05 6.20
N TYR A 193 11.70 17.93 7.48
CA TYR A 193 10.42 18.35 8.08
C TYR A 193 10.21 19.87 7.99
N ASP A 194 11.27 20.66 8.20
CA ASP A 194 11.21 22.13 8.17
C ASP A 194 10.96 22.71 6.76
N ILE A 195 11.09 21.90 5.72
CA ILE A 195 10.70 22.31 4.34
C ILE A 195 9.20 22.55 4.25
N ILE A 196 8.39 21.80 5.00
CA ILE A 196 6.93 21.84 4.89
C ILE A 196 6.40 23.12 5.55
N ASP A 197 6.03 24.10 4.73
CA ASP A 197 5.34 25.32 5.17
C ASP A 197 3.88 24.98 5.52
N ARG A 198 3.65 24.60 6.79
CA ARG A 198 2.35 24.12 7.28
C ARG A 198 1.21 25.12 7.09
N PRO A 199 1.37 26.43 7.42
CA PRO A 199 0.33 27.43 7.16
C PRO A 199 -0.09 27.51 5.69
N LYS A 200 0.90 27.55 4.78
CA LYS A 200 0.62 27.59 3.35
C LYS A 200 0.05 26.26 2.85
N LEU A 201 0.53 25.12 3.37
CA LEU A 201 -0.04 23.82 3.05
C LEU A 201 -1.53 23.78 3.44
N LYS A 202 -1.90 24.22 4.65
CA LYS A 202 -3.30 24.30 5.06
C LYS A 202 -4.13 25.19 4.13
N SER A 203 -3.63 26.37 3.80
CA SER A 203 -4.31 27.30 2.86
C SER A 203 -4.50 26.67 1.48
N PHE A 204 -3.49 25.95 0.97
CA PHE A 204 -3.60 25.22 -0.28
C PHE A 204 -4.68 24.14 -0.21
N LEU A 205 -4.67 23.28 0.83
CA LEU A 205 -5.67 22.23 0.99
C LEU A 205 -7.09 22.79 1.07
N LEU A 206 -7.32 23.85 1.87
CA LEU A 206 -8.61 24.55 1.93
C LEU A 206 -9.06 25.06 0.57
N SER A 207 -8.14 25.59 -0.24
CA SER A 207 -8.45 26.10 -1.57
C SER A 207 -8.80 25.01 -2.59
N ARG A 208 -8.54 23.75 -2.29
CA ARG A 208 -8.87 22.60 -3.15
C ARG A 208 -10.20 21.96 -2.78
N ARG A 209 -10.72 22.19 -1.57
CA ARG A 209 -12.00 21.63 -1.14
C ARG A 209 -13.16 22.28 -1.89
N THR A 210 -14.07 21.46 -2.39
CA THR A 210 -15.34 21.90 -2.99
C THR A 210 -16.41 22.16 -1.92
N ALA A 211 -17.49 22.78 -2.28
CA ALA A 211 -18.62 23.03 -1.38
C ALA A 211 -19.25 21.72 -0.85
N GLU A 212 -19.20 20.64 -1.65
CA GLU A 212 -19.70 19.31 -1.29
C GLU A 212 -18.72 18.49 -0.43
N GLY A 213 -17.52 19.01 -0.14
CA GLY A 213 -16.49 18.32 0.64
C GLY A 213 -15.53 17.45 -0.16
N ALA A 214 -15.65 17.40 -1.50
CA ALA A 214 -14.68 16.78 -2.37
C ALA A 214 -13.41 17.65 -2.51
N PHE A 215 -12.40 17.16 -3.21
CA PHE A 215 -11.17 17.89 -3.48
C PHE A 215 -10.84 17.90 -4.97
N THR A 216 -10.60 19.10 -5.54
CA THR A 216 -9.98 19.24 -6.85
C THR A 216 -8.49 18.91 -6.76
N MET A 217 -7.95 18.15 -7.70
CA MET A 217 -6.53 17.75 -7.66
C MET A 217 -5.59 18.95 -7.80
N HIS A 218 -5.97 19.92 -8.61
CA HIS A 218 -5.31 21.23 -8.75
C HIS A 218 -6.35 22.30 -9.08
N ARG A 219 -5.93 23.54 -9.32
CA ARG A 219 -6.85 24.61 -9.72
C ARG A 219 -7.50 24.26 -11.07
N ASP A 220 -8.83 24.27 -11.08
CA ASP A 220 -9.66 23.93 -12.24
C ASP A 220 -9.42 22.50 -12.77
N GLY A 221 -8.89 21.61 -11.91
CA GLY A 221 -8.61 20.23 -12.22
C GLY A 221 -9.75 19.28 -11.87
N GLU A 222 -9.49 18.01 -12.13
CA GLU A 222 -10.42 16.91 -11.84
C GLU A 222 -10.71 16.80 -10.34
N VAL A 223 -11.90 16.27 -10.03
CA VAL A 223 -12.35 15.93 -8.69
C VAL A 223 -12.47 14.43 -8.60
N ASP A 224 -11.72 13.81 -7.71
CA ASP A 224 -11.92 12.40 -7.39
C ASP A 224 -11.43 12.04 -5.98
N ILE A 225 -11.71 10.82 -5.55
CA ILE A 225 -11.47 10.33 -4.20
C ILE A 225 -9.97 10.33 -3.81
N ARG A 226 -9.05 10.30 -4.79
CA ARG A 226 -7.60 10.43 -4.55
C ARG A 226 -7.26 11.79 -3.95
N GLY A 227 -7.96 12.85 -4.39
CA GLY A 227 -7.79 14.19 -3.85
C GLY A 227 -8.08 14.24 -2.36
N ALA A 228 -9.18 13.62 -1.92
CA ALA A 228 -9.51 13.52 -0.50
C ALA A 228 -8.43 12.77 0.29
N TYR A 229 -7.97 11.61 -0.19
CA TYR A 229 -6.90 10.85 0.45
C TYR A 229 -5.60 11.64 0.56
N CYS A 230 -5.14 12.23 -0.54
CA CYS A 230 -3.91 13.03 -0.56
C CYS A 230 -3.97 14.20 0.43
N ALA A 231 -5.10 14.90 0.48
CA ALA A 231 -5.30 16.02 1.40
C ALA A 231 -5.33 15.57 2.87
N VAL A 232 -6.08 14.50 3.18
CA VAL A 232 -6.20 13.98 4.55
C VAL A 232 -4.85 13.48 5.07
N VAL A 233 -4.10 12.72 4.27
CA VAL A 233 -2.79 12.20 4.66
C VAL A 233 -1.79 13.34 4.89
N ALA A 234 -1.70 14.30 3.95
CA ALA A 234 -0.80 15.43 4.10
C ALA A 234 -1.12 16.25 5.36
N ALA A 235 -2.40 16.50 5.63
CA ALA A 235 -2.82 17.22 6.81
C ALA A 235 -2.55 16.45 8.11
N TYR A 236 -2.77 15.14 8.10
CA TYR A 236 -2.62 14.29 9.28
C TYR A 236 -1.15 14.17 9.70
N LEU A 237 -0.27 13.86 8.74
CA LEU A 237 1.17 13.75 8.98
C LEU A 237 1.78 15.05 9.49
N THR A 238 1.27 16.21 9.03
CA THR A 238 1.82 17.52 9.37
C THR A 238 1.08 18.25 10.50
N ASN A 239 0.13 17.58 11.18
CA ASN A 239 -0.66 18.12 12.31
C ASN A 239 -1.39 19.44 11.99
N ILE A 240 -2.08 19.50 10.84
CA ILE A 240 -2.89 20.66 10.42
C ILE A 240 -4.37 20.30 10.23
N VAL A 241 -4.81 19.15 10.76
CA VAL A 241 -6.21 18.72 10.69
C VAL A 241 -7.08 19.62 11.55
N THR A 242 -8.08 20.24 10.94
CA THR A 242 -9.09 21.05 11.61
C THR A 242 -10.50 20.69 11.06
N PRO A 243 -11.57 20.89 11.86
CA PRO A 243 -12.93 20.52 11.42
C PRO A 243 -13.35 21.17 10.10
N ASP A 244 -12.99 22.42 9.89
CA ASP A 244 -13.30 23.21 8.69
C ASP A 244 -12.58 22.68 7.43
N LEU A 245 -11.37 22.10 7.59
CA LEU A 245 -10.59 21.60 6.46
C LEU A 245 -11.27 20.41 5.76
N PHE A 246 -11.99 19.56 6.51
CA PHE A 246 -12.60 18.33 5.99
C PHE A 246 -14.12 18.28 6.16
N GLU A 247 -14.77 19.43 6.30
CA GLU A 247 -16.22 19.50 6.38
C GLU A 247 -16.87 18.91 5.12
N GLY A 248 -17.81 17.98 5.28
CA GLY A 248 -18.50 17.28 4.19
C GLY A 248 -17.68 16.19 3.48
N THR A 249 -16.37 16.05 3.77
CA THR A 249 -15.49 15.12 3.03
C THR A 249 -15.87 13.67 3.27
N ALA A 250 -16.16 13.28 4.51
CA ALA A 250 -16.53 11.90 4.81
C ALA A 250 -17.87 11.53 4.14
N GLU A 251 -18.83 12.43 4.15
CA GLU A 251 -20.13 12.27 3.51
C GLU A 251 -20.01 12.17 1.97
N TRP A 252 -19.09 12.94 1.38
CA TRP A 252 -18.82 12.84 -0.05
C TRP A 252 -18.16 11.50 -0.41
N ILE A 253 -17.14 11.07 0.35
CA ILE A 253 -16.47 9.77 0.16
C ILE A 253 -17.49 8.62 0.26
N THR A 254 -18.42 8.69 1.21
CA THR A 254 -19.46 7.66 1.38
C THR A 254 -20.30 7.46 0.12
N LYS A 255 -20.60 8.52 -0.62
CA LYS A 255 -21.33 8.43 -1.90
C LYS A 255 -20.57 7.70 -3.00
N CYS A 256 -19.24 7.59 -2.86
CA CYS A 256 -18.41 6.86 -3.81
C CYS A 256 -18.43 5.32 -3.57
N GLN A 257 -18.98 4.81 -2.45
CA GLN A 257 -19.17 3.38 -2.28
C GLN A 257 -20.20 2.87 -3.30
N SER A 258 -19.75 1.99 -4.21
CA SER A 258 -20.61 1.45 -5.25
C SER A 258 -21.51 0.30 -4.73
N TYR A 259 -22.46 -0.11 -5.55
CA TYR A 259 -23.27 -1.30 -5.27
C TYR A 259 -22.46 -2.59 -5.14
N GLU A 260 -21.25 -2.65 -5.71
CA GLU A 260 -20.33 -3.79 -5.59
C GLU A 260 -19.72 -3.90 -4.18
N GLY A 261 -19.65 -2.82 -3.43
CA GLY A 261 -19.06 -2.72 -2.09
C GLY A 261 -17.71 -1.99 -2.02
N GLY A 262 -16.97 -1.92 -3.12
CA GLY A 262 -15.77 -1.07 -3.24
C GLY A 262 -16.12 0.38 -3.56
N PHE A 263 -15.11 1.23 -3.71
CA PHE A 263 -15.27 2.65 -4.01
C PHE A 263 -14.84 2.98 -5.44
N SER A 264 -15.58 3.87 -6.07
CA SER A 264 -15.22 4.51 -7.34
C SER A 264 -14.48 5.83 -7.12
N GLY A 265 -13.96 6.42 -8.20
CA GLY A 265 -13.32 7.74 -8.15
C GLY A 265 -14.29 8.86 -7.82
N GLU A 266 -15.51 8.76 -8.36
CA GLU A 266 -16.63 9.69 -8.15
C GLU A 266 -17.91 8.88 -7.90
N PRO A 267 -18.95 9.49 -7.29
CA PRO A 267 -20.21 8.80 -7.06
C PRO A 267 -20.83 8.22 -8.34
N GLY A 268 -21.27 6.96 -8.27
CA GLY A 268 -22.00 6.30 -9.36
C GLY A 268 -21.12 5.59 -10.41
N LEU A 269 -19.80 5.59 -10.25
CA LEU A 269 -18.87 4.88 -11.14
C LEU A 269 -18.52 3.48 -10.62
N GLU A 270 -17.73 2.74 -11.42
CA GLU A 270 -17.25 1.38 -11.10
C GLU A 270 -16.26 1.38 -9.94
N ALA A 271 -16.38 0.39 -9.04
CA ALA A 271 -15.42 0.20 -7.95
C ALA A 271 -14.02 -0.19 -8.47
N HIS A 272 -13.00 0.41 -7.86
CA HIS A 272 -11.60 0.23 -8.25
C HIS A 272 -10.67 0.18 -7.03
N GLY A 273 -9.69 -0.72 -7.01
CA GLY A 273 -8.80 -0.96 -5.86
C GLY A 273 -8.08 0.29 -5.35
N GLY A 274 -7.50 1.09 -6.24
CA GLY A 274 -6.82 2.32 -5.87
C GLY A 274 -7.76 3.37 -5.26
N TYR A 275 -8.93 3.54 -5.83
CA TYR A 275 -9.96 4.45 -5.27
C TYR A 275 -10.54 3.92 -3.96
N THR A 276 -10.73 2.60 -3.86
CA THR A 276 -11.21 1.95 -2.64
C THR A 276 -10.24 2.16 -1.49
N PHE A 277 -8.94 1.95 -1.73
CA PHE A 277 -7.92 2.23 -0.72
C PHE A 277 -7.94 3.71 -0.29
N CYS A 278 -7.91 4.63 -1.25
CA CYS A 278 -7.92 6.07 -0.97
C CYS A 278 -9.12 6.49 -0.13
N GLY A 279 -10.32 6.10 -0.53
CA GLY A 279 -11.54 6.46 0.19
C GLY A 279 -11.59 5.85 1.59
N TYR A 280 -11.29 4.57 1.71
CA TYR A 280 -11.36 3.90 3.00
C TYR A 280 -10.28 4.39 3.99
N ALA A 281 -9.05 4.58 3.53
CA ALA A 281 -7.97 5.12 4.35
C ALA A 281 -8.28 6.56 4.82
N ALA A 282 -8.87 7.39 3.96
CA ALA A 282 -9.31 8.73 4.33
C ALA A 282 -10.42 8.69 5.39
N LEU A 283 -11.43 7.83 5.24
CA LEU A 283 -12.49 7.65 6.26
C LEU A 283 -11.92 7.18 7.60
N VAL A 284 -10.97 6.25 7.61
CA VAL A 284 -10.31 5.77 8.82
C VAL A 284 -9.55 6.90 9.53
N LEU A 285 -8.83 7.74 8.79
CA LEU A 285 -8.13 8.91 9.36
C LEU A 285 -9.09 9.96 9.91
N LEU A 286 -10.23 10.17 9.25
CA LEU A 286 -11.29 11.09 9.70
C LEU A 286 -12.14 10.50 10.83
N GLY A 287 -11.97 9.22 11.19
CA GLY A 287 -12.76 8.52 12.22
C GLY A 287 -14.23 8.32 11.81
N ARG A 288 -14.51 8.22 10.50
CA ARG A 288 -15.86 8.14 9.93
C ARG A 288 -16.09 6.86 9.08
N GLN A 289 -15.35 5.82 9.35
CA GLN A 289 -15.51 4.50 8.71
C GLN A 289 -16.83 3.78 9.04
N ASP A 290 -17.57 4.31 9.99
CA ASP A 290 -18.92 3.85 10.38
C ASP A 290 -19.99 4.22 9.33
N LEU A 291 -19.72 5.19 8.47
CA LEU A 291 -20.68 5.68 7.46
C LEU A 291 -20.89 4.72 6.29
N ILE A 292 -20.06 3.69 6.15
CA ILE A 292 -20.09 2.77 5.01
C ILE A 292 -20.41 1.34 5.43
N ASP A 293 -20.80 0.51 4.46
CA ASP A 293 -20.96 -0.92 4.66
C ASP A 293 -19.61 -1.64 4.60
N ASN A 294 -18.97 -1.79 5.76
CA ASN A 294 -17.67 -2.46 5.91
C ASN A 294 -17.71 -3.96 5.55
N LYS A 295 -18.86 -4.63 5.68
CA LYS A 295 -19.01 -6.06 5.33
C LYS A 295 -19.03 -6.24 3.82
N ARG A 296 -19.76 -5.37 3.11
CA ARG A 296 -19.75 -5.36 1.64
C ARG A 296 -18.37 -5.00 1.09
N LEU A 297 -17.68 -4.04 1.73
CA LEU A 297 -16.31 -3.71 1.37
C LEU A 297 -15.37 -4.91 1.54
N LEU A 298 -15.43 -5.63 2.67
CA LEU A 298 -14.64 -6.83 2.91
C LEU A 298 -14.92 -7.90 1.86
N HIS A 299 -16.20 -8.13 1.54
CA HIS A 299 -16.58 -9.10 0.52
C HIS A 299 -16.00 -8.73 -0.86
N TRP A 300 -16.13 -7.46 -1.24
CA TRP A 300 -15.61 -6.99 -2.53
C TRP A 300 -14.09 -7.13 -2.62
N VAL A 301 -13.34 -6.65 -1.63
CA VAL A 301 -11.87 -6.68 -1.68
C VAL A 301 -11.33 -8.10 -1.60
N ALA A 302 -11.92 -8.98 -0.81
CA ALA A 302 -11.53 -10.40 -0.73
C ALA A 302 -11.76 -11.13 -2.08
N SER A 303 -12.83 -10.74 -2.80
CA SER A 303 -13.14 -11.29 -4.13
C SER A 303 -12.21 -10.81 -5.24
N ARG A 304 -11.28 -9.88 -4.96
CA ARG A 304 -10.31 -9.39 -5.96
C ARG A 304 -9.04 -10.24 -6.04
N GLN A 305 -8.79 -11.14 -5.09
CA GLN A 305 -7.64 -12.04 -5.20
C GLN A 305 -7.88 -13.10 -6.28
N MET A 306 -6.97 -13.19 -7.24
CA MET A 306 -7.05 -14.11 -8.37
C MET A 306 -6.66 -15.52 -7.92
N ARG A 307 -7.42 -16.52 -8.34
CA ARG A 307 -7.29 -17.90 -7.84
C ARG A 307 -5.99 -18.57 -8.27
N LEU A 308 -5.63 -18.47 -9.55
CA LEU A 308 -4.42 -19.09 -10.09
C LEU A 308 -3.19 -18.23 -9.80
N GLU A 309 -3.28 -16.92 -10.07
CA GLU A 309 -2.14 -16.02 -9.94
C GLU A 309 -1.78 -15.77 -8.48
N GLY A 310 -2.76 -15.70 -7.58
CA GLY A 310 -2.57 -15.36 -6.16
C GLY A 310 -2.44 -13.86 -5.87
N GLY A 311 -2.15 -13.04 -6.90
CA GLY A 311 -2.19 -11.59 -6.84
C GLY A 311 -3.61 -11.02 -6.92
N PHE A 312 -3.75 -9.71 -6.87
CA PHE A 312 -5.04 -9.03 -6.93
C PHE A 312 -5.29 -8.38 -8.30
N GLN A 313 -6.55 -8.39 -8.74
CA GLN A 313 -7.05 -7.52 -9.80
C GLN A 313 -7.55 -6.19 -9.23
N GLY A 314 -7.55 -5.12 -10.01
CA GLY A 314 -8.00 -3.80 -9.57
C GLY A 314 -9.52 -3.62 -9.63
N ARG A 315 -10.18 -4.30 -10.54
CA ARG A 315 -11.63 -4.27 -10.79
C ARG A 315 -12.12 -5.65 -11.18
N THR A 316 -13.42 -5.87 -11.06
CA THR A 316 -14.07 -7.11 -11.57
C THR A 316 -13.76 -7.31 -13.05
N ASN A 317 -13.45 -8.54 -13.43
CA ASN A 317 -13.15 -8.94 -14.83
C ASN A 317 -11.94 -8.22 -15.46
N LYS A 318 -11.00 -7.73 -14.64
CA LYS A 318 -9.71 -7.22 -15.10
C LYS A 318 -8.58 -8.18 -14.71
N LEU A 319 -7.41 -7.97 -15.32
CA LEU A 319 -6.24 -8.80 -15.08
C LEU A 319 -5.61 -8.51 -13.73
N VAL A 320 -4.86 -9.49 -13.23
CA VAL A 320 -3.95 -9.32 -12.09
C VAL A 320 -2.92 -8.22 -12.38
N ASP A 321 -2.55 -7.47 -11.33
CA ASP A 321 -1.50 -6.46 -11.39
C ASP A 321 -0.79 -6.35 -10.02
N GLY A 322 0.54 -6.40 -10.03
CA GLY A 322 1.36 -6.37 -8.83
C GLY A 322 1.10 -5.18 -7.91
N CYS A 323 0.73 -4.01 -8.43
CA CYS A 323 0.46 -2.83 -7.60
C CYS A 323 -0.76 -3.01 -6.67
N TYR A 324 -1.75 -3.82 -7.06
CA TYR A 324 -2.91 -4.10 -6.20
C TYR A 324 -2.57 -4.98 -5.00
N SER A 325 -1.37 -5.55 -4.94
CA SER A 325 -0.88 -6.19 -3.72
C SER A 325 -0.92 -5.23 -2.53
N PHE A 326 -0.72 -3.92 -2.77
CA PHE A 326 -0.91 -2.88 -1.77
C PHE A 326 -2.31 -2.25 -1.87
N TRP A 327 -2.78 -1.80 -3.04
CA TRP A 327 -4.05 -1.09 -3.15
C TRP A 327 -5.26 -1.91 -2.69
N GLN A 328 -5.24 -3.22 -2.86
CA GLN A 328 -6.23 -4.14 -2.29
C GLN A 328 -5.77 -4.72 -0.95
N GLY A 329 -4.52 -5.23 -0.90
CA GLY A 329 -3.96 -5.86 0.30
C GLY A 329 -3.90 -4.92 1.51
N GLY A 330 -3.57 -3.64 1.30
CA GLY A 330 -3.52 -2.61 2.34
C GLY A 330 -4.87 -2.24 2.97
N ILE A 331 -5.99 -2.63 2.35
CA ILE A 331 -7.33 -2.41 2.92
C ILE A 331 -7.59 -3.37 4.10
N PHE A 332 -7.05 -4.59 4.05
CA PHE A 332 -7.32 -5.61 5.10
C PHE A 332 -6.84 -5.21 6.50
N PRO A 333 -5.64 -4.63 6.71
CA PRO A 333 -5.25 -4.10 8.01
C PRO A 333 -6.23 -3.06 8.56
N LEU A 334 -6.75 -2.18 7.70
CA LEU A 334 -7.72 -1.16 8.09
C LEU A 334 -9.06 -1.79 8.48
N LEU A 335 -9.57 -2.72 7.69
CA LEU A 335 -10.79 -3.48 7.98
C LEU A 335 -10.66 -4.29 9.27
N HIS A 336 -9.52 -4.95 9.52
CA HIS A 336 -9.28 -5.68 10.75
C HIS A 336 -9.34 -4.77 11.98
N THR A 337 -8.78 -3.58 11.90
CA THR A 337 -8.84 -2.60 13.00
C THR A 337 -10.26 -2.17 13.28
N VAL A 338 -11.04 -1.89 12.23
CA VAL A 338 -12.43 -1.40 12.35
C VAL A 338 -13.38 -2.49 12.79
N LEU A 339 -13.40 -3.61 12.09
CA LEU A 339 -14.33 -4.73 12.38
C LEU A 339 -13.97 -5.46 13.69
N GLY A 340 -12.69 -5.59 14.00
CA GLY A 340 -12.23 -6.17 15.27
C GLY A 340 -12.57 -5.33 16.51
N ALA A 341 -12.88 -4.03 16.31
CA ALA A 341 -13.35 -3.15 17.39
C ALA A 341 -14.86 -3.27 17.65
N THR A 342 -15.65 -3.74 16.68
CA THR A 342 -17.11 -3.73 16.69
C THR A 342 -17.77 -5.09 16.94
N THR A 343 -17.03 -6.19 16.83
CA THR A 343 -17.59 -7.55 16.94
C THR A 343 -17.19 -8.23 18.24
N ASP A 344 -18.08 -9.04 18.77
CA ASP A 344 -17.89 -9.90 19.96
C ASP A 344 -16.84 -11.02 19.74
N GLY A 345 -15.78 -10.74 19.01
CA GLY A 345 -14.57 -11.56 18.91
C GLY A 345 -14.62 -12.77 17.97
N ASN A 346 -15.75 -13.09 17.35
CA ASN A 346 -15.92 -14.38 16.64
C ASN A 346 -15.92 -14.32 15.09
N SER A 347 -15.82 -13.16 14.44
CA SER A 347 -16.07 -13.07 13.00
C SER A 347 -14.82 -12.88 12.13
N LEU A 348 -13.68 -12.44 12.69
CA LEU A 348 -12.43 -12.28 11.95
C LEU A 348 -11.35 -13.23 12.44
N SER A 349 -10.46 -13.65 11.54
CA SER A 349 -9.28 -14.42 11.92
C SER A 349 -8.42 -13.62 12.91
N ASN A 350 -7.97 -14.29 13.98
CA ASN A 350 -7.02 -13.72 14.94
C ASN A 350 -5.55 -14.00 14.58
N GLU A 351 -5.28 -14.72 13.49
CA GLU A 351 -3.96 -15.23 13.16
C GLU A 351 -3.45 -14.77 11.79
N LYS A 352 -4.34 -14.38 10.88
CA LYS A 352 -4.01 -14.02 9.49
C LYS A 352 -5.01 -13.05 8.88
N TRP A 353 -4.60 -12.37 7.81
CA TRP A 353 -5.49 -11.54 7.00
C TRP A 353 -6.61 -12.37 6.34
N MET A 354 -7.68 -11.70 5.93
CA MET A 354 -8.82 -12.31 5.20
C MET A 354 -8.51 -12.46 3.70
N PHE A 355 -7.27 -12.72 3.35
CA PHE A 355 -6.79 -13.10 2.01
C PHE A 355 -5.67 -14.13 2.13
N ASP A 356 -5.32 -14.80 1.03
CA ASP A 356 -4.22 -15.76 1.01
C ASP A 356 -2.87 -15.03 0.93
N GLN A 357 -2.21 -14.90 2.08
CA GLN A 357 -0.93 -14.21 2.24
C GLN A 357 0.22 -14.94 1.54
N VAL A 358 0.15 -16.27 1.47
CA VAL A 358 1.18 -17.09 0.84
C VAL A 358 1.07 -16.98 -0.68
N ALA A 359 -0.15 -17.10 -1.22
CA ALA A 359 -0.38 -16.97 -2.65
C ALA A 359 0.03 -15.58 -3.18
N LEU A 360 -0.23 -14.51 -2.42
CA LEU A 360 0.19 -13.17 -2.80
C LEU A 360 1.72 -13.04 -2.84
N GLN A 361 2.42 -13.57 -1.84
CA GLN A 361 3.89 -13.56 -1.82
C GLN A 361 4.47 -14.38 -2.96
N ASP A 362 3.91 -15.57 -3.25
CA ASP A 362 4.30 -16.42 -4.38
C ASP A 362 4.17 -15.67 -5.71
N TYR A 363 3.05 -14.95 -5.91
CA TYR A 363 2.85 -14.15 -7.10
C TYR A 363 3.92 -13.07 -7.24
N LEU A 364 4.19 -12.32 -6.20
CA LEU A 364 5.17 -11.23 -6.22
C LEU A 364 6.60 -11.74 -6.43
N LEU A 365 6.97 -12.80 -5.73
CA LEU A 365 8.33 -13.35 -5.77
C LEU A 365 8.64 -14.11 -7.07
N MET A 366 7.67 -14.85 -7.64
CA MET A 366 7.90 -15.68 -8.82
C MET A 366 7.48 -15.02 -10.14
N ASN A 367 6.57 -14.03 -10.09
CA ASN A 367 5.98 -13.46 -11.30
C ASN A 367 6.25 -11.96 -11.49
N CYS A 368 6.56 -11.20 -10.42
CA CYS A 368 6.74 -9.75 -10.53
C CYS A 368 8.20 -9.29 -10.43
N GLN A 369 9.14 -10.11 -9.98
CA GLN A 369 10.55 -9.73 -9.91
C GLN A 369 11.27 -9.88 -11.26
N LEU A 370 12.15 -8.92 -11.58
CA LEU A 370 13.11 -9.07 -12.68
C LEU A 370 14.51 -9.39 -12.18
N HIS A 371 15.23 -10.25 -12.89
CA HIS A 371 16.58 -10.70 -12.53
C HIS A 371 17.61 -9.56 -12.41
N HIS A 372 17.38 -8.43 -13.06
CA HIS A 372 18.23 -7.25 -13.00
C HIS A 372 17.68 -6.14 -12.08
N GLY A 373 16.76 -6.51 -11.19
CA GLY A 373 16.14 -5.64 -10.19
C GLY A 373 14.92 -4.87 -10.72
N GLY A 374 14.12 -4.36 -9.79
CA GLY A 374 12.81 -3.78 -10.04
C GLY A 374 11.70 -4.83 -10.13
N LEU A 375 10.46 -4.39 -9.90
CA LEU A 375 9.26 -5.22 -10.00
C LEU A 375 8.33 -4.69 -11.09
N VAL A 376 7.42 -5.55 -11.51
CA VAL A 376 6.52 -5.33 -12.65
C VAL A 376 5.07 -5.60 -12.26
N ASP A 377 4.16 -5.11 -13.04
CA ASP A 377 2.73 -5.41 -12.99
C ASP A 377 2.45 -6.93 -13.07
N LYS A 378 2.92 -7.57 -14.11
CA LYS A 378 2.78 -9.02 -14.41
C LYS A 378 3.88 -9.48 -15.36
N PRO A 379 4.07 -10.78 -15.57
CA PRO A 379 5.05 -11.29 -16.51
C PRO A 379 4.90 -10.66 -17.91
N GLY A 380 6.03 -10.31 -18.53
CA GLY A 380 6.07 -9.67 -19.86
C GLY A 380 5.93 -8.15 -19.86
N LYS A 381 5.82 -7.50 -18.69
CA LYS A 381 5.80 -6.04 -18.56
C LYS A 381 7.17 -5.50 -18.17
N SER A 382 7.39 -4.22 -18.46
CA SER A 382 8.59 -3.49 -18.03
C SER A 382 8.50 -3.10 -16.58
N ARG A 383 9.65 -3.08 -15.90
CA ARG A 383 9.75 -2.56 -14.53
C ARG A 383 9.65 -1.04 -14.50
N ASP A 384 9.15 -0.53 -13.41
CA ASP A 384 9.18 0.89 -13.07
C ASP A 384 9.24 1.07 -11.54
N PHE A 385 9.45 2.31 -11.08
CA PHE A 385 9.54 2.62 -9.65
C PHE A 385 8.18 2.52 -8.95
N TYR A 386 7.08 2.77 -9.66
CA TYR A 386 5.73 2.63 -9.13
C TYR A 386 5.43 1.18 -8.76
N HIS A 387 5.57 0.23 -9.72
CA HIS A 387 5.33 -1.19 -9.44
C HIS A 387 6.35 -1.74 -8.43
N THR A 388 7.61 -1.29 -8.48
CA THR A 388 8.61 -1.70 -7.47
C THR A 388 8.17 -1.30 -6.07
N CYS A 389 7.74 -0.06 -5.87
CA CYS A 389 7.23 0.42 -4.59
C CYS A 389 6.01 -0.37 -4.11
N TYR A 390 4.96 -0.45 -4.92
CA TYR A 390 3.68 -1.03 -4.47
C TYR A 390 3.71 -2.55 -4.36
N CYS A 391 4.50 -3.26 -5.16
CA CYS A 391 4.75 -4.69 -4.98
C CYS A 391 5.49 -4.96 -3.67
N LEU A 392 6.52 -4.19 -3.32
CA LEU A 392 7.22 -4.32 -2.05
C LEU A 392 6.31 -3.95 -0.86
N SER A 393 5.49 -2.89 -0.98
CA SER A 393 4.48 -2.54 0.04
C SER A 393 3.49 -3.68 0.26
N GLY A 394 2.95 -4.27 -0.81
CA GLY A 394 2.04 -5.40 -0.74
C GLY A 394 2.70 -6.66 -0.16
N LEU A 395 3.96 -6.92 -0.50
CA LEU A 395 4.75 -8.01 0.08
C LEU A 395 4.92 -7.81 1.60
N SER A 396 5.23 -6.58 2.04
CA SER A 396 5.31 -6.25 3.46
C SER A 396 3.98 -6.47 4.17
N VAL A 397 2.84 -6.01 3.62
CA VAL A 397 1.50 -6.29 4.18
C VAL A 397 1.25 -7.79 4.30
N ALA A 398 1.58 -8.56 3.26
CA ALA A 398 1.38 -10.01 3.27
C ALA A 398 2.25 -10.73 4.31
N GLN A 399 3.43 -10.19 4.64
CA GLN A 399 4.31 -10.76 5.66
C GLN A 399 3.87 -10.45 7.09
N HIS A 400 3.31 -9.27 7.35
CA HIS A 400 3.05 -8.74 8.68
C HIS A 400 1.56 -8.73 9.01
N PHE A 401 1.09 -9.78 9.69
CA PHE A 401 -0.22 -9.72 10.32
C PHE A 401 -0.14 -9.06 11.69
N VAL A 402 -0.98 -8.07 11.93
CA VAL A 402 -1.07 -7.37 13.23
C VAL A 402 -2.51 -7.26 13.67
N ASN A 403 -2.81 -7.76 14.85
CA ASN A 403 -4.08 -7.62 15.55
C ASN A 403 -3.79 -7.02 16.95
N LYS A 404 -4.80 -6.55 17.67
CA LYS A 404 -4.67 -5.92 18.99
C LYS A 404 -3.80 -6.69 19.99
N ASN A 405 -3.82 -8.03 19.93
CA ASN A 405 -3.18 -8.92 20.90
C ASN A 405 -2.09 -9.81 20.28
N GLN A 406 -1.86 -9.76 18.97
CA GLN A 406 -1.00 -10.71 18.29
C GLN A 406 -0.36 -10.10 17.04
N SER A 407 0.90 -10.42 16.84
CA SER A 407 1.66 -10.10 15.63
C SER A 407 2.28 -11.39 15.10
N ASN A 408 1.90 -11.78 13.88
CA ASN A 408 2.40 -12.98 13.24
C ASN A 408 3.13 -12.63 11.95
N LEU A 409 4.30 -13.24 11.76
CA LEU A 409 5.04 -13.16 10.51
C LEU A 409 4.75 -14.39 9.65
N THR A 410 4.45 -14.15 8.38
CA THR A 410 4.33 -15.19 7.37
C THR A 410 5.29 -14.83 6.23
N ILE A 411 6.45 -15.44 6.18
CA ILE A 411 7.49 -15.15 5.19
C ILE A 411 7.67 -16.36 4.29
N VAL A 412 7.48 -16.17 2.99
CA VAL A 412 7.72 -17.16 1.95
C VAL A 412 9.18 -17.05 1.52
N GLY A 413 9.86 -18.20 1.36
CA GLY A 413 11.23 -18.31 0.85
C GLY A 413 12.35 -18.09 1.85
N GLY A 414 12.04 -17.80 3.13
CA GLY A 414 13.03 -17.65 4.19
C GLY A 414 13.19 -16.21 4.73
N GLN A 415 13.96 -16.08 5.81
CA GLN A 415 14.12 -14.81 6.54
C GLN A 415 14.77 -13.69 5.71
N GLU A 416 15.57 -14.04 4.72
CA GLU A 416 16.20 -13.06 3.79
C GLU A 416 15.16 -12.26 3.01
N ASN A 417 13.94 -12.79 2.85
CA ASN A 417 12.84 -12.11 2.16
C ASN A 417 12.07 -11.14 3.07
N HIS A 418 12.40 -11.08 4.36
CA HIS A 418 11.71 -10.21 5.30
C HIS A 418 11.87 -8.74 4.94
N LEU A 419 10.76 -8.00 4.85
CA LEU A 419 10.71 -6.56 4.61
C LEU A 419 10.37 -5.80 5.90
N ALA A 420 10.67 -4.51 5.93
CA ALA A 420 10.23 -3.63 7.01
C ALA A 420 8.69 -3.51 7.02
N PRO A 421 8.05 -3.39 8.21
CA PRO A 421 6.61 -3.17 8.30
C PRO A 421 6.21 -1.76 7.87
N ILE A 422 5.07 -1.66 7.18
CA ILE A 422 4.49 -0.38 6.78
C ILE A 422 3.37 0.08 7.70
N HIS A 423 3.14 1.39 7.74
CA HIS A 423 1.92 1.98 8.28
C HIS A 423 0.84 1.94 7.19
N PRO A 424 -0.20 1.10 7.33
CA PRO A 424 -1.08 0.77 6.21
C PRO A 424 -1.88 1.97 5.67
N VAL A 425 -2.17 2.97 6.52
CA VAL A 425 -2.93 4.17 6.10
C VAL A 425 -2.09 5.11 5.25
N PHE A 426 -0.82 5.30 5.59
CA PHE A 426 0.07 6.28 4.92
C PHE A 426 0.90 5.67 3.81
N ASN A 427 1.13 4.36 3.84
CA ASN A 427 2.08 3.64 3.02
C ASN A 427 3.50 4.22 3.10
N ILE A 428 3.98 4.39 4.30
CA ILE A 428 5.39 4.64 4.67
C ILE A 428 5.74 3.72 5.85
N GLY A 429 7.02 3.55 6.16
CA GLY A 429 7.44 2.72 7.30
C GLY A 429 6.82 3.18 8.62
N VAL A 430 6.49 2.22 9.48
CA VAL A 430 5.90 2.51 10.81
C VAL A 430 6.75 3.48 11.60
N HIS A 431 8.08 3.32 11.56
CA HIS A 431 9.01 4.17 12.29
C HIS A 431 8.99 5.61 11.77
N CYS A 432 9.06 5.81 10.44
CA CYS A 432 9.03 7.13 9.81
C CYS A 432 7.71 7.86 10.06
N ALA A 433 6.58 7.14 9.99
CA ALA A 433 5.27 7.70 10.36
C ALA A 433 5.25 8.17 11.82
N ALA A 434 5.72 7.35 12.75
CA ALA A 434 5.76 7.68 14.17
C ALA A 434 6.67 8.88 14.47
N GLN A 435 7.84 8.95 13.84
CA GLN A 435 8.78 10.07 13.97
C GLN A 435 8.16 11.38 13.47
N ALA A 436 7.59 11.39 12.25
CA ALA A 436 6.96 12.56 11.66
C ALA A 436 5.79 13.07 12.53
N LEU A 437 4.90 12.17 12.95
CA LEU A 437 3.80 12.51 13.83
C LEU A 437 4.29 13.08 15.18
N ALA A 438 5.33 12.50 15.77
CA ALA A 438 5.92 13.01 17.02
C ALA A 438 6.56 14.39 16.84
N TYR A 439 7.19 14.64 15.69
CA TYR A 439 7.79 15.95 15.37
C TYR A 439 6.72 17.02 15.22
N PHE A 440 5.72 16.80 14.35
CA PHE A 440 4.72 17.82 14.05
C PHE A 440 3.70 18.05 15.19
N ARG A 441 3.43 17.05 16.03
CA ARG A 441 2.57 17.20 17.22
C ARG A 441 3.16 18.13 18.28
N LYS A 442 4.46 18.40 18.30
CA LYS A 442 5.08 19.42 19.17
C LYS A 442 4.75 20.83 18.71
N GLN A 443 4.28 21.02 17.51
CA GLN A 443 3.89 22.30 16.96
C GLN A 443 2.37 22.47 17.14
N PRO A 444 1.87 23.71 17.32
CA PRO A 444 0.43 23.94 17.48
C PRO A 444 -0.35 23.47 16.24
N VAL A 445 -1.58 23.04 16.46
CA VAL A 445 -2.55 22.88 15.36
C VAL A 445 -2.88 24.26 14.82
N LEU A 446 -2.89 24.43 13.51
CA LEU A 446 -3.05 25.72 12.84
C LEU A 446 -4.52 26.05 12.62
#